data_562002e22290464d8cea62944fc23d58
#
_entry.id   562002e22290464d8cea62944fc23d58
#
_cell.length_a   1.000
_cell.length_b   1.000
_cell.length_c   1.000
_cell.angle_alpha   90.00
_cell.angle_beta   90.00
_cell.angle_gamma   90.00
#
_symmetry.space_group_name_H-M   'P 1'
#
loop_
_entity.id
_entity.type
_entity.pdbx_description
1 polymer ?
#
loop_
_entity_poly.entity_id
_entity_poly.type
_entity_poly.pdbx_seq_one_letter_code
_entity_poly.pdbx_strand_id
1 'polypeptide(L)'
;MLDPYYRTLKGFEVLVEKEWCSFGHQFRRRFGQDNGNADDEQRSPVFILWLDCLYQVMQQYPTAFEFNETFLLTLNEHIYSGKFGTFLFDCEAKRFEFQAKERTISLWSFINDPCRINDFINPNYVRQENSIRVDCSSKHLRIWENMWTRYDPTYFPKKNIKYHY
;
A
#
# COMPACT_ATOMS: atom_id res chain seq x y z
N MET A 1 11.63 -6.22 -5.69
CA MET A 1 11.10 -7.48 -5.14
C MET A 1 11.81 -8.70 -5.72
N LEU A 2 13.09 -8.80 -5.40
CA LEU A 2 13.92 -9.94 -5.83
C LEU A 2 13.48 -11.22 -5.11
N ASP A 3 13.22 -11.13 -3.80
CA ASP A 3 12.73 -12.25 -3.01
C ASP A 3 11.25 -12.55 -3.29
N PRO A 4 10.93 -13.78 -3.75
CA PRO A 4 9.56 -14.21 -4.01
C PRO A 4 8.64 -14.13 -2.78
N TYR A 5 9.18 -14.27 -1.58
CA TYR A 5 8.41 -14.17 -0.34
C TYR A 5 7.66 -12.84 -0.24
N TYR A 6 8.28 -11.74 -0.59
CA TYR A 6 7.66 -10.41 -0.53
C TYR A 6 6.60 -10.17 -1.62
N ARG A 7 6.40 -11.11 -2.52
CA ARG A 7 5.30 -11.11 -3.51
C ARG A 7 4.06 -11.83 -3.00
N THR A 8 4.16 -12.51 -1.85
CA THR A 8 2.98 -13.05 -1.14
C THR A 8 2.32 -11.98 -0.31
N LEU A 9 1.03 -12.14 0.02
CA LEU A 9 0.29 -11.22 0.87
C LEU A 9 1.00 -11.05 2.23
N LYS A 10 1.29 -12.19 2.88
CA LYS A 10 1.98 -12.19 4.18
C LYS A 10 3.39 -11.61 4.12
N GLY A 11 4.14 -11.94 3.09
CA GLY A 11 5.49 -11.41 2.90
C GLY A 11 5.49 -9.91 2.68
N PHE A 12 4.49 -9.39 1.96
CA PHE A 12 4.36 -7.96 1.74
C PHE A 12 4.02 -7.19 3.02
N GLU A 13 3.14 -7.72 3.87
CA GLU A 13 2.87 -7.16 5.19
C GLU A 13 4.16 -7.04 6.02
N VAL A 14 4.95 -8.12 6.05
CA VAL A 14 6.26 -8.13 6.74
C VAL A 14 7.21 -7.09 6.14
N LEU A 15 7.25 -6.94 4.81
CA LEU A 15 8.06 -5.94 4.14
C LEU A 15 7.69 -4.52 4.59
N VAL A 16 6.39 -4.20 4.62
CA VAL A 16 5.90 -2.87 5.04
C VAL A 16 6.22 -2.61 6.50
N GLU A 17 5.95 -3.57 7.39
CA GLU A 17 6.27 -3.42 8.81
C GLU A 17 7.76 -3.22 9.05
N LYS A 18 8.61 -3.99 8.40
CA LYS A 18 10.06 -3.95 8.59
C LYS A 18 10.69 -2.72 7.96
N GLU A 19 10.48 -2.51 6.65
CA GLU A 19 11.25 -1.55 5.86
C GLU A 19 10.63 -0.15 5.85
N TRP A 20 9.35 -0.01 6.21
CA TRP A 20 8.68 1.28 6.28
C TRP A 20 8.37 1.69 7.72
N CYS A 21 7.62 0.86 8.44
CA CYS A 21 7.16 1.22 9.77
C CYS A 21 8.31 1.20 10.80
N SER A 22 9.02 0.08 10.94
CA SER A 22 10.08 -0.08 11.93
C SER A 22 11.35 0.66 11.53
N PHE A 23 11.64 0.79 10.24
CA PHE A 23 12.76 1.58 9.74
C PHE A 23 12.57 3.09 9.96
N GLY A 24 11.35 3.54 10.27
CA GLY A 24 11.08 4.91 10.71
C GLY A 24 10.65 5.87 9.60
N HIS A 25 9.93 5.36 8.57
CA HIS A 25 9.28 6.28 7.64
C HIS A 25 8.27 7.15 8.40
N GLN A 26 8.40 8.47 8.23
CA GLN A 26 7.63 9.47 8.97
C GLN A 26 6.22 9.63 8.34
N PHE A 27 5.36 8.62 8.50
CA PHE A 27 4.04 8.61 7.89
C PHE A 27 3.23 9.85 8.26
N ARG A 28 3.11 10.16 9.55
CA ARG A 28 2.34 11.29 10.03
C ARG A 28 2.79 12.62 9.39
N ARG A 29 4.11 12.84 9.36
CA ARG A 29 4.72 14.06 8.82
C ARG A 29 4.57 14.13 7.31
N ARG A 30 4.87 13.03 6.60
CA ARG A 30 4.86 12.98 5.13
C ARG A 30 3.46 13.08 4.53
N PHE A 31 2.44 12.63 5.26
CA PHE A 31 1.05 12.67 4.81
C PHE A 31 0.24 13.84 5.42
N GLY A 32 0.91 14.76 6.11
CA GLY A 32 0.28 15.99 6.61
C GLY A 32 -0.75 15.74 7.72
N GLN A 33 -0.57 14.71 8.52
CA GLN A 33 -1.43 14.40 9.68
C GLN A 33 -1.01 15.15 10.94
N ASP A 34 -0.02 16.04 10.86
CA ASP A 34 0.37 16.93 11.94
C ASP A 34 -0.59 18.11 12.03
N ASN A 35 -1.06 18.40 13.26
CA ASN A 35 -2.03 19.45 13.55
C ASN A 35 -1.47 20.84 13.20
N GLY A 36 -1.59 21.28 11.95
CA GLY A 36 -1.49 22.66 11.54
C GLY A 36 -0.10 23.32 11.53
N ASN A 37 0.92 22.71 12.11
CA ASN A 37 2.30 23.21 12.13
C ASN A 37 3.24 22.40 11.22
N ALA A 38 2.68 21.55 10.37
CA ALA A 38 3.51 20.81 9.44
C ALA A 38 4.00 21.74 8.35
N ASP A 39 5.29 21.92 8.31
CA ASP A 39 6.04 22.47 7.22
C ASP A 39 5.59 21.78 5.92
N ASP A 40 4.84 22.47 5.05
CA ASP A 40 4.34 21.89 3.80
C ASP A 40 5.49 21.31 2.94
N GLU A 41 6.71 21.83 3.12
CA GLU A 41 7.92 21.32 2.50
C GLU A 41 8.28 19.89 2.91
N GLN A 42 7.77 19.39 4.03
CA GLN A 42 8.02 18.03 4.50
C GLN A 42 7.02 17.00 3.97
N ARG A 43 5.94 17.46 3.36
CA ARG A 43 4.98 16.57 2.70
C ARG A 43 5.63 15.93 1.48
N SER A 44 5.62 14.60 1.41
CA SER A 44 6.20 13.87 0.32
C SER A 44 5.57 12.49 0.20
N PRO A 45 4.90 12.18 -0.91
CA PRO A 45 4.15 10.94 -1.08
C PRO A 45 5.05 9.75 -1.51
N VAL A 46 6.24 9.62 -0.91
CA VAL A 46 7.23 8.60 -1.30
C VAL A 46 6.67 7.18 -1.20
N PHE A 47 5.89 6.89 -0.15
CA PHE A 47 5.27 5.57 -0.01
C PHE A 47 4.24 5.30 -1.11
N ILE A 48 3.46 6.31 -1.49
CA ILE A 48 2.49 6.19 -2.59
C ILE A 48 3.20 5.98 -3.92
N LEU A 49 4.29 6.71 -4.18
CA LEU A 49 5.11 6.49 -5.36
C LEU A 49 5.66 5.06 -5.40
N TRP A 50 6.06 4.51 -4.25
CA TRP A 50 6.48 3.11 -4.17
C TRP A 50 5.34 2.14 -4.48
N LEU A 51 4.11 2.40 -4.00
CA LEU A 51 2.92 1.60 -4.38
C LEU A 51 2.64 1.69 -5.89
N ASP A 52 2.81 2.88 -6.50
CA ASP A 52 2.67 3.02 -7.96
C ASP A 52 3.74 2.19 -8.71
N CYS A 53 5.00 2.23 -8.26
CA CYS A 53 6.03 1.36 -8.82
C CYS A 53 5.65 -0.13 -8.73
N LEU A 54 5.04 -0.56 -7.63
CA LEU A 54 4.53 -1.94 -7.49
C LEU A 54 3.41 -2.23 -8.47
N TYR A 55 2.47 -1.32 -8.61
CA TYR A 55 1.41 -1.43 -9.61
C TYR A 55 1.98 -1.61 -11.02
N GLN A 56 3.00 -0.81 -11.40
CA GLN A 56 3.67 -0.95 -12.71
C GLN A 56 4.28 -2.35 -12.89
N VAL A 57 4.90 -2.90 -11.84
CA VAL A 57 5.45 -4.26 -11.88
C VAL A 57 4.33 -5.30 -12.00
N MET A 58 3.22 -5.14 -11.28
CA MET A 58 2.07 -6.04 -11.37
C MET A 58 1.44 -6.03 -12.77
N GLN A 59 1.44 -4.89 -13.46
CA GLN A 59 0.96 -4.82 -14.85
C GLN A 59 1.85 -5.60 -15.82
N GLN A 60 3.16 -5.63 -15.57
CA GLN A 60 4.10 -6.41 -16.39
C GLN A 60 4.07 -7.93 -16.06
N TYR A 61 3.77 -8.26 -14.80
CA TYR A 61 3.79 -9.62 -14.28
C TYR A 61 2.50 -9.95 -13.53
N PRO A 62 1.37 -10.11 -14.23
CA PRO A 62 0.03 -10.20 -13.63
C PRO A 62 -0.19 -11.45 -12.77
N THR A 63 0.66 -12.46 -12.88
CA THR A 63 0.56 -13.70 -12.10
C THR A 63 1.61 -13.81 -10.98
N ALA A 64 2.51 -12.81 -10.84
CA ALA A 64 3.66 -12.93 -9.95
C ALA A 64 3.38 -12.52 -8.51
N PHE A 65 2.25 -11.85 -8.24
CA PHE A 65 1.88 -11.36 -6.93
C PHE A 65 0.61 -12.05 -6.44
N GLU A 66 0.63 -12.49 -5.17
CA GLU A 66 -0.52 -13.11 -4.50
C GLU A 66 -1.63 -12.10 -4.23
N PHE A 67 -1.28 -10.82 -4.06
CA PHE A 67 -2.22 -9.73 -3.86
C PHE A 67 -2.56 -9.02 -5.18
N ASN A 68 -3.71 -8.37 -5.19
CA ASN A 68 -4.25 -7.65 -6.33
C ASN A 68 -4.18 -6.13 -6.16
N GLU A 69 -4.70 -5.38 -7.13
CA GLU A 69 -4.77 -3.91 -7.12
C GLU A 69 -5.58 -3.37 -5.94
N THR A 70 -6.67 -4.03 -5.56
CA THR A 70 -7.54 -3.61 -4.43
C THR A 70 -6.75 -3.56 -3.14
N PHE A 71 -5.82 -4.49 -2.93
CA PHE A 71 -4.92 -4.46 -1.79
C PHE A 71 -4.08 -3.17 -1.74
N LEU A 72 -3.44 -2.79 -2.85
CA LEU A 72 -2.63 -1.56 -2.92
C LEU A 72 -3.47 -0.30 -2.72
N LEU A 73 -4.68 -0.25 -3.29
CA LEU A 73 -5.62 0.86 -3.10
C LEU A 73 -6.07 0.98 -1.63
N THR A 74 -6.29 -0.15 -0.97
CA THR A 74 -6.65 -0.20 0.46
C THR A 74 -5.52 0.34 1.33
N LEU A 75 -4.27 -0.02 1.04
CA LEU A 75 -3.12 0.56 1.75
C LEU A 75 -3.08 2.08 1.58
N ASN A 76 -3.21 2.56 0.34
CA ASN A 76 -3.20 3.98 0.04
C ASN A 76 -4.31 4.74 0.80
N GLU A 77 -5.53 4.21 0.82
CA GLU A 77 -6.66 4.84 1.52
C GLU A 77 -6.39 4.93 3.03
N HIS A 78 -5.87 3.85 3.62
CA HIS A 78 -5.73 3.78 5.06
C HIS A 78 -4.48 4.45 5.63
N ILE A 79 -3.53 4.85 4.80
CA ILE A 79 -2.47 5.79 5.20
C ILE A 79 -3.08 7.13 5.62
N TYR A 80 -4.05 7.63 4.85
CA TYR A 80 -4.70 8.92 5.12
C TYR A 80 -5.80 8.84 6.19
N SER A 81 -6.46 7.70 6.32
CA SER A 81 -7.66 7.57 7.14
C SER A 81 -7.42 7.70 8.65
N GLY A 82 -6.22 7.39 9.12
CA GLY A 82 -5.89 7.32 10.55
C GLY A 82 -6.69 6.27 11.35
N LYS A 83 -7.44 5.39 10.68
CA LYS A 83 -8.31 4.39 11.33
C LYS A 83 -7.54 3.23 11.97
N PHE A 84 -6.36 2.90 11.42
CA PHE A 84 -5.56 1.76 11.84
C PHE A 84 -4.21 2.20 12.41
N GLY A 85 -3.74 1.47 13.42
CA GLY A 85 -2.49 1.78 14.09
C GLY A 85 -1.23 1.59 13.25
N THR A 86 -1.32 0.80 12.17
CA THR A 86 -0.17 0.42 11.33
C THR A 86 0.64 1.61 10.82
N PHE A 87 -0.04 2.65 10.34
CA PHE A 87 0.61 3.84 9.78
C PHE A 87 0.60 5.07 10.70
N LEU A 88 0.16 4.88 11.96
CA LEU A 88 0.20 5.98 12.92
C LEU A 88 1.64 6.25 13.37
N PHE A 89 1.92 7.53 13.63
CA PHE A 89 3.22 8.04 14.09
C PHE A 89 4.38 7.86 13.08
N ASP A 90 5.53 8.40 13.45
CA ASP A 90 6.69 8.53 12.58
C ASP A 90 7.83 7.56 12.93
N CYS A 91 7.75 6.89 14.07
CA CYS A 91 8.76 5.91 14.49
C CYS A 91 8.21 4.94 15.53
N GLU A 92 8.91 3.82 15.69
CA GLU A 92 8.53 2.76 16.63
C GLU A 92 8.53 3.22 18.10
N ALA A 93 9.46 4.10 18.47
CA ALA A 93 9.50 4.66 19.83
C ALA A 93 8.20 5.40 20.18
N LYS A 94 7.66 6.19 19.25
CA LYS A 94 6.38 6.88 19.44
C LYS A 94 5.20 5.92 19.45
N ARG A 95 5.20 4.89 18.59
CA ARG A 95 4.17 3.84 18.61
C ARG A 95 4.15 3.12 19.95
N PHE A 96 5.31 2.85 20.52
CA PHE A 96 5.43 2.23 21.84
C PHE A 96 4.96 3.18 22.96
N GLU A 97 5.41 4.44 22.97
CA GLU A 97 5.01 5.47 23.94
C GLU A 97 3.48 5.61 24.02
N PHE A 98 2.81 5.63 22.86
CA PHE A 98 1.36 5.76 22.78
C PHE A 98 0.60 4.43 22.84
N GLN A 99 1.30 3.31 23.04
CA GLN A 99 0.72 1.97 23.09
C GLN A 99 -0.16 1.69 21.85
N ALA A 100 0.34 2.04 20.66
CA ALA A 100 -0.44 1.98 19.43
C ALA A 100 -0.97 0.56 19.15
N LYS A 101 -0.19 -0.48 19.43
CA LYS A 101 -0.58 -1.90 19.22
C LYS A 101 -1.71 -2.35 20.12
N GLU A 102 -1.76 -1.83 21.34
CA GLU A 102 -2.76 -2.19 22.34
C GLU A 102 -4.07 -1.38 22.19
N ARG A 103 -3.95 -0.15 21.71
CA ARG A 103 -5.06 0.82 21.66
C ARG A 103 -5.73 0.92 20.30
N THR A 104 -5.15 0.30 19.26
CA THR A 104 -5.65 0.40 17.89
C THR A 104 -5.70 -0.98 17.23
N ILE A 105 -6.51 -1.08 16.18
CA ILE A 105 -6.54 -2.27 15.33
C ILE A 105 -5.49 -2.11 14.22
N SER A 106 -4.76 -3.19 13.91
CA SER A 106 -3.86 -3.21 12.77
C SER A 106 -4.63 -3.27 11.45
N LEU A 107 -4.13 -2.59 10.42
CA LEU A 107 -4.66 -2.74 9.05
C LEU A 107 -4.55 -4.20 8.57
N TRP A 108 -3.51 -4.91 9.00
CA TRP A 108 -3.33 -6.32 8.66
C TRP A 108 -4.43 -7.21 9.23
N SER A 109 -4.94 -6.90 10.44
CA SER A 109 -6.10 -7.61 11.00
C SER A 109 -7.37 -7.39 10.16
N PHE A 110 -7.52 -6.20 9.58
CA PHE A 110 -8.64 -5.90 8.68
C PHE A 110 -8.50 -6.65 7.34
N ILE A 111 -7.30 -6.68 6.77
CA ILE A 111 -7.03 -7.34 5.47
C ILE A 111 -7.14 -8.86 5.60
N ASN A 112 -6.61 -9.43 6.69
CA ASN A 112 -6.60 -10.88 6.92
C ASN A 112 -7.90 -11.42 7.53
N ASP A 113 -8.94 -10.58 7.64
CA ASP A 113 -10.26 -11.05 8.06
C ASP A 113 -10.77 -12.12 7.07
N PRO A 114 -11.21 -13.30 7.55
CA PRO A 114 -11.69 -14.39 6.68
C PRO A 114 -12.81 -13.98 5.72
N CYS A 115 -13.61 -12.98 6.09
CA CYS A 115 -14.70 -12.46 5.25
C CYS A 115 -14.19 -11.51 4.14
N ARG A 116 -12.95 -11.01 4.22
CA ARG A 116 -12.41 -9.96 3.35
C ARG A 116 -11.18 -10.38 2.56
N ILE A 117 -10.39 -11.30 3.06
CA ILE A 117 -9.09 -11.67 2.47
C ILE A 117 -9.20 -12.00 0.97
N ASN A 118 -10.31 -12.60 0.55
CA ASN A 118 -10.55 -12.95 -0.85
C ASN A 118 -10.66 -11.73 -1.78
N ASP A 119 -10.99 -10.55 -1.25
CA ASP A 119 -11.06 -9.31 -2.03
C ASP A 119 -9.64 -8.82 -2.42
N PHE A 120 -8.63 -9.25 -1.67
CA PHE A 120 -7.24 -8.85 -1.82
C PHE A 120 -6.37 -9.87 -2.56
N ILE A 121 -6.83 -11.10 -2.70
CA ILE A 121 -6.11 -12.19 -3.36
C ILE A 121 -6.22 -12.05 -4.88
N ASN A 122 -5.09 -12.28 -5.55
CA ASN A 122 -5.04 -12.42 -7.00
C ASN A 122 -5.36 -13.87 -7.40
N PRO A 123 -6.51 -14.15 -8.04
CA PRO A 123 -6.88 -15.53 -8.40
C PRO A 123 -5.96 -16.15 -9.44
N ASN A 124 -5.17 -15.34 -10.15
CA ASN A 124 -4.22 -15.80 -11.16
C ASN A 124 -2.79 -15.97 -10.62
N TYR A 125 -2.60 -15.84 -9.31
CA TYR A 125 -1.27 -15.96 -8.72
C TYR A 125 -0.66 -17.33 -8.95
N VAL A 126 0.57 -17.31 -9.46
CA VAL A 126 1.42 -18.50 -9.59
C VAL A 126 2.74 -18.22 -8.91
N ARG A 127 3.05 -19.01 -7.88
CA ARG A 127 4.33 -18.89 -7.17
C ARG A 127 5.50 -19.07 -8.12
N GLN A 128 6.38 -18.09 -8.17
CA GLN A 128 7.57 -18.09 -9.00
C GLN A 128 8.79 -17.85 -8.12
N GLU A 129 9.78 -18.73 -8.22
CA GLU A 129 11.02 -18.62 -7.44
C GLU A 129 12.04 -17.66 -8.11
N ASN A 130 11.88 -17.37 -9.38
CA ASN A 130 12.80 -16.54 -10.13
C ASN A 130 12.63 -15.05 -9.80
N SER A 131 13.73 -14.30 -9.90
CA SER A 131 13.71 -12.84 -9.83
C SER A 131 12.96 -12.24 -11.01
N ILE A 132 12.22 -11.17 -10.75
CA ILE A 132 11.51 -10.40 -11.78
C ILE A 132 12.47 -9.37 -12.39
N ARG A 133 12.54 -9.32 -13.72
CA ARG A 133 13.23 -8.27 -14.48
C ARG A 133 12.22 -7.26 -14.98
N VAL A 134 12.15 -6.10 -14.33
CA VAL A 134 11.22 -5.03 -14.71
C VAL A 134 11.79 -4.23 -15.87
N ASP A 135 10.97 -3.99 -16.90
CA ASP A 135 11.28 -3.02 -17.95
C ASP A 135 10.85 -1.62 -17.48
N CYS A 136 11.84 -0.74 -17.27
CA CYS A 136 11.63 0.63 -16.82
C CYS A 136 11.46 1.63 -17.98
N SER A 137 11.33 1.15 -19.22
CA SER A 137 11.10 2.05 -20.35
C SER A 137 9.72 2.70 -20.27
N SER A 138 9.61 3.94 -20.77
CA SER A 138 8.35 4.70 -20.78
C SER A 138 7.22 4.01 -21.55
N LYS A 139 7.55 3.08 -22.45
CA LYS A 139 6.56 2.29 -23.22
C LYS A 139 5.70 1.39 -22.35
N HIS A 140 6.21 0.98 -21.19
CA HIS A 140 5.54 0.06 -20.26
C HIS A 140 4.87 0.79 -19.08
N LEU A 141 5.07 2.10 -18.95
CA LEU A 141 4.41 2.88 -17.91
C LEU A 141 2.93 3.09 -18.28
N ARG A 142 2.07 2.88 -17.28
CA ARG A 142 0.63 3.07 -17.39
C ARG A 142 0.16 3.99 -16.26
N ILE A 143 -0.78 4.85 -16.56
CA ILE A 143 -1.44 5.64 -15.51
C ILE A 143 -2.22 4.66 -14.63
N TRP A 144 -1.99 4.72 -13.33
CA TRP A 144 -2.80 4.00 -12.36
C TRP A 144 -4.13 4.74 -12.14
N GLU A 145 -5.07 4.51 -13.08
CA GLU A 145 -6.32 5.27 -13.17
C GLU A 145 -7.12 5.20 -11.86
N ASN A 146 -7.30 4.01 -11.28
CA ASN A 146 -8.08 3.81 -10.05
C ASN A 146 -7.49 4.54 -8.83
N MET A 147 -6.23 4.92 -8.89
CA MET A 147 -5.56 5.70 -7.87
C MET A 147 -5.64 7.19 -8.16
N TRP A 148 -5.16 7.61 -9.33
CA TRP A 148 -4.91 9.03 -9.63
C TRP A 148 -6.15 9.77 -10.12
N THR A 149 -7.11 9.07 -10.74
CA THR A 149 -8.34 9.66 -11.26
C THR A 149 -9.58 9.37 -10.42
N ARG A 150 -9.42 8.69 -9.28
CA ARG A 150 -10.49 8.23 -8.40
C ARG A 150 -11.46 9.35 -7.98
N TYR A 151 -10.96 10.56 -7.78
CA TYR A 151 -11.74 11.71 -7.31
C TYR A 151 -11.95 12.78 -8.39
N ASP A 152 -11.59 12.49 -9.64
CA ASP A 152 -11.84 13.40 -10.77
C ASP A 152 -13.30 13.25 -11.22
N PRO A 153 -14.16 14.28 -11.02
CA PRO A 153 -15.57 14.20 -11.39
C PRO A 153 -15.78 14.15 -12.91
N THR A 154 -14.76 14.48 -13.70
CA THR A 154 -14.81 14.44 -15.17
C THR A 154 -14.34 13.12 -15.74
N TYR A 155 -13.74 12.26 -14.91
CA TYR A 155 -13.24 10.96 -15.31
C TYR A 155 -14.28 9.86 -15.12
N PHE A 156 -14.66 9.20 -16.20
CA PHE A 156 -15.55 8.04 -16.17
C PHE A 156 -14.71 6.77 -16.34
N PRO A 157 -14.52 5.97 -15.28
CA PRO A 157 -13.72 4.75 -15.38
C PRO A 157 -14.37 3.75 -16.35
N LYS A 158 -13.54 3.16 -17.21
CA LYS A 158 -13.99 2.19 -18.22
C LYS A 158 -14.39 0.82 -17.64
N LYS A 159 -14.22 0.58 -16.33
CA LYS A 159 -14.60 -0.67 -15.64
C LYS A 159 -15.16 -0.39 -14.27
N ASN A 160 -16.28 -1.08 -13.96
CA ASN A 160 -16.90 -1.09 -12.62
C ASN A 160 -15.97 -1.82 -11.63
N ILE A 161 -15.24 -1.07 -10.81
CA ILE A 161 -14.63 -1.61 -9.59
C ILE A 161 -15.65 -1.41 -8.47
N LYS A 162 -16.12 -2.50 -7.88
CA LYS A 162 -16.97 -2.45 -6.69
C LYS A 162 -16.10 -2.03 -5.50
N TYR A 163 -16.28 -0.80 -5.05
CA TYR A 163 -15.75 -0.35 -3.77
C TYR A 163 -16.71 -0.79 -2.67
N HIS A 164 -16.22 -1.58 -1.72
CA HIS A 164 -16.96 -1.87 -0.50
C HIS A 164 -16.58 -0.82 0.56
N TYR A 165 -17.53 0.05 0.87
CA TYR A 165 -17.42 1.02 1.95
C TYR A 165 -17.61 0.36 3.32
#